data_43ce01a41e40ab3b6641bfe2414714ea
#
_entry.id   43ce01a41e40ab3b6641bfe2414714ea
#
_cell.length_a   1.000
_cell.length_b   1.000
_cell.length_c   1.000
_cell.angle_alpha   90.00
_cell.angle_beta   90.00
_cell.angle_gamma   90.00
#
_symmetry.space_group_name_H-M   'P 1'
#
loop_
_entity.id
_entity.type
_entity.pdbx_description
1 polymer ?
#
loop_
_entity_poly.entity_id
_entity_poly.type
_entity_poly.pdbx_seq_one_letter_code
_entity_poly.pdbx_strand_id
1 'polypeptide(L)'
;MAIASRRISRRLFTASAVTSLLLVTSACGGGGDDDSAAASGGNGAFPVSIKSALGTATIKKEPKRIVTLGQGSAETAIALGHTPVGVEEYAWGSDKSGYLPWIRDAVKKSGDPLPKQFKGGDQLDTDAITELAPDLILAPWSGITAKQYDLLKDIAPTVAYPDKAWSTRWDQQINTIAKAVGQPAKGTELIKGIKKQLSDAAAAHPNYKNVTFSYIYTSGPGTLGVFKPDEQRVEMVKSLGLKVDPVVDTFKETDGTASSLIGLENADKLNKSDVLFTFYSDDKTRQEIEKQSLYAAMPAVKKGAVVASSDNSFVTASSMINPLTVPYSIERYLPLIDGAVKKAGK
;
A
#
# COMPACT_ATOMS: atom_id res chain seq x y z
N MET A 1 30.03 10.88 -60.08
CA MET A 1 29.18 11.22 -61.24
C MET A 1 27.93 11.83 -60.66
N ALA A 2 27.92 13.13 -60.67
CA ALA A 2 27.07 14.13 -61.32
C ALA A 2 25.75 14.30 -60.60
N ILE A 3 25.55 15.36 -59.76
CA ILE A 3 25.25 16.79 -60.02
C ILE A 3 23.84 17.00 -60.62
N ALA A 4 22.99 17.73 -59.88
CA ALA A 4 22.14 18.87 -60.25
C ALA A 4 21.10 19.11 -59.14
N SER A 5 21.05 20.07 -58.27
CA SER A 5 21.04 21.56 -58.35
C SER A 5 19.91 22.17 -59.17
N ARG A 6 18.96 22.86 -58.48
CA ARG A 6 18.24 24.11 -58.86
C ARG A 6 17.25 24.47 -57.78
N ARG A 7 17.45 25.46 -56.97
CA ARG A 7 17.36 26.95 -57.06
C ARG A 7 15.95 27.49 -57.22
N ILE A 8 15.49 28.24 -56.21
CA ILE A 8 14.98 29.61 -56.10
C ILE A 8 13.52 29.86 -56.53
N SER A 9 12.70 30.38 -55.61
CA SER A 9 12.07 31.71 -55.77
C SER A 9 11.49 32.24 -54.47
N ARG A 10 11.99 33.42 -54.10
CA ARG A 10 11.44 34.36 -53.10
C ARG A 10 10.16 35.01 -53.66
N ARG A 11 9.16 35.26 -52.83
CA ARG A 11 8.34 36.47 -52.92
C ARG A 11 7.96 36.96 -51.53
N LEU A 12 8.47 38.13 -51.21
CA LEU A 12 7.97 39.06 -50.18
C LEU A 12 6.61 39.61 -50.61
N PHE A 13 5.73 39.82 -49.66
CA PHE A 13 4.77 40.95 -49.69
C PHE A 13 4.57 41.48 -48.26
N THR A 14 4.59 42.80 -48.21
CA THR A 14 4.63 43.72 -47.09
C THR A 14 3.25 44.10 -46.56
N ALA A 15 3.19 44.35 -45.27
CA ALA A 15 2.53 45.41 -44.51
C ALA A 15 1.02 45.69 -44.64
N SER A 16 0.33 45.73 -43.50
CA SER A 16 -0.29 46.99 -43.03
C SER A 16 -0.85 46.84 -41.62
N ALA A 17 -0.47 47.75 -40.77
CA ALA A 17 -0.95 48.01 -39.43
C ALA A 17 -2.34 48.68 -39.48
N VAL A 18 -3.24 48.29 -38.55
CA VAL A 18 -4.30 49.21 -38.06
C VAL A 18 -4.45 49.03 -36.54
N THR A 19 -4.15 50.09 -35.88
CA THR A 19 -4.37 50.39 -34.48
C THR A 19 -5.85 50.74 -34.26
N SER A 20 -6.51 50.17 -33.26
CA SER A 20 -7.74 50.74 -32.71
C SER A 20 -7.78 50.51 -31.20
N LEU A 21 -7.58 51.60 -30.51
CA LEU A 21 -7.71 51.82 -29.06
C LEU A 21 -9.19 52.11 -28.78
N LEU A 22 -9.81 51.35 -27.86
CA LEU A 22 -11.06 51.77 -27.23
C LEU A 22 -11.01 51.41 -25.73
N LEU A 23 -10.87 52.46 -24.95
CA LEU A 23 -11.15 52.50 -23.49
C LEU A 23 -12.67 52.56 -23.31
N VAL A 24 -13.20 51.74 -22.42
CA VAL A 24 -14.44 52.03 -21.68
C VAL A 24 -14.24 51.63 -20.20
N THR A 25 -14.51 52.61 -19.36
CA THR A 25 -14.42 52.63 -17.92
C THR A 25 -15.70 52.13 -17.25
N SER A 26 -15.52 51.52 -16.09
CA SER A 26 -16.33 51.54 -14.87
C SER A 26 -17.77 51.02 -14.82
N ALA A 27 -18.02 50.12 -13.87
CA ALA A 27 -18.93 50.37 -12.74
C ALA A 27 -18.84 49.27 -11.67
N CYS A 28 -18.83 49.68 -10.42
CA CYS A 28 -18.90 48.90 -9.20
C CYS A 28 -20.22 48.15 -9.01
N GLY A 29 -20.18 47.05 -8.27
CA GLY A 29 -21.37 46.54 -7.58
C GLY A 29 -21.26 45.10 -7.11
N GLY A 30 -20.96 44.89 -5.82
CA GLY A 30 -21.65 43.90 -4.94
C GLY A 30 -21.18 42.46 -4.90
N GLY A 31 -20.44 42.10 -3.89
CA GLY A 31 -20.61 40.99 -2.94
C GLY A 31 -20.85 39.55 -3.45
N GLY A 32 -19.89 38.70 -3.20
CA GLY A 32 -20.00 37.25 -3.28
C GLY A 32 -18.62 36.64 -3.04
N ASP A 33 -18.40 36.16 -1.81
CA ASP A 33 -17.20 35.42 -1.45
C ASP A 33 -17.17 34.08 -2.18
N ASP A 34 -16.49 34.02 -3.29
CA ASP A 34 -15.98 32.80 -3.91
C ASP A 34 -14.46 32.80 -3.79
N ASP A 35 -13.98 32.07 -2.78
CA ASP A 35 -12.57 31.72 -2.60
C ASP A 35 -12.11 30.78 -3.76
N SER A 36 -12.06 31.32 -4.96
CA SER A 36 -11.30 30.74 -6.06
C SER A 36 -9.85 31.12 -5.89
N ALA A 37 -9.11 30.33 -5.10
CA ALA A 37 -7.67 30.42 -5.04
C ALA A 37 -7.08 30.31 -6.46
N ALA A 38 -6.63 31.45 -6.95
CA ALA A 38 -5.92 31.57 -8.22
C ALA A 38 -4.75 30.58 -8.26
N ALA A 39 -4.81 29.63 -9.17
CA ALA A 39 -3.68 28.81 -9.54
C ALA A 39 -2.61 29.73 -10.16
N SER A 40 -1.62 30.13 -9.36
CA SER A 40 -0.42 30.76 -9.87
C SER A 40 0.33 29.73 -10.71
N GLY A 41 0.46 30.00 -12.01
CA GLY A 41 1.23 29.20 -12.94
C GLY A 41 2.72 29.21 -12.63
N GLY A 42 3.11 28.29 -11.76
CA GLY A 42 4.48 27.87 -11.57
C GLY A 42 4.54 26.37 -11.81
N ASN A 43 5.56 25.89 -12.48
CA ASN A 43 5.85 24.47 -12.76
C ASN A 43 6.12 23.65 -11.48
N GLY A 44 5.41 23.91 -10.38
CA GLY A 44 5.61 23.33 -9.08
C GLY A 44 4.39 22.55 -8.59
N ALA A 45 4.59 21.28 -8.26
CA ALA A 45 3.60 20.40 -7.62
C ALA A 45 3.17 20.89 -6.23
N PHE A 46 3.74 21.97 -5.70
CA PHE A 46 3.51 22.53 -4.36
C PHE A 46 2.98 23.97 -4.41
N PRO A 47 2.17 24.40 -3.43
CA PRO A 47 1.75 23.67 -2.24
C PRO A 47 0.73 22.55 -2.53
N VAL A 48 0.76 21.48 -1.71
CA VAL A 48 -0.18 20.37 -1.76
C VAL A 48 -0.95 20.28 -0.46
N SER A 49 -2.28 20.19 -0.54
CA SER A 49 -3.13 19.91 0.63
C SER A 49 -3.72 18.50 0.52
N ILE A 50 -3.62 17.74 1.60
CA ILE A 50 -4.13 16.37 1.71
C ILE A 50 -5.03 16.28 2.94
N LYS A 51 -6.32 16.05 2.68
CA LYS A 51 -7.32 15.81 3.73
C LYS A 51 -7.23 14.37 4.20
N SER A 52 -7.35 14.17 5.51
CA SER A 52 -7.44 12.88 6.19
C SER A 52 -8.59 12.89 7.21
N ALA A 53 -8.89 11.75 7.83
CA ALA A 53 -9.89 11.67 8.89
C ALA A 53 -9.54 12.51 10.12
N LEU A 54 -8.26 12.75 10.37
CA LEU A 54 -7.78 13.45 11.57
C LEU A 54 -7.45 14.92 11.31
N GLY A 55 -7.39 15.36 10.04
CA GLY A 55 -7.10 16.75 9.70
C GLY A 55 -6.57 16.92 8.27
N THR A 56 -6.01 18.10 7.99
CA THR A 56 -5.47 18.43 6.67
C THR A 56 -3.99 18.77 6.77
N ALA A 57 -3.16 18.04 6.05
CA ALA A 57 -1.74 18.33 5.89
C ALA A 57 -1.53 19.31 4.72
N THR A 58 -0.89 20.44 4.96
CA THR A 58 -0.47 21.39 3.91
C THR A 58 1.05 21.34 3.75
N ILE A 59 1.50 20.78 2.64
CA ILE A 59 2.91 20.60 2.29
C ILE A 59 3.30 21.73 1.35
N LYS A 60 4.11 22.66 1.83
CA LYS A 60 4.42 23.93 1.13
C LYS A 60 5.50 23.79 0.05
N LYS A 61 6.36 22.80 0.17
CA LYS A 61 7.49 22.51 -0.75
C LYS A 61 7.80 21.04 -0.77
N GLU A 62 8.60 20.60 -1.72
CA GLU A 62 9.07 19.21 -1.81
C GLU A 62 9.74 18.77 -0.51
N PRO A 63 9.25 17.69 0.14
CA PRO A 63 9.82 17.22 1.40
C PRO A 63 11.19 16.56 1.17
N LYS A 64 12.09 16.79 2.12
CA LYS A 64 13.46 16.24 2.11
C LYS A 64 13.73 15.33 3.30
N ARG A 65 12.95 15.45 4.36
CA ARG A 65 13.13 14.71 5.61
C ARG A 65 11.82 14.05 6.01
N ILE A 66 11.57 12.89 5.42
CA ILE A 66 10.31 12.17 5.60
C ILE A 66 10.45 11.20 6.76
N VAL A 67 9.47 11.18 7.65
CA VAL A 67 9.25 10.12 8.63
C VAL A 67 8.01 9.34 8.23
N THR A 68 8.04 8.00 8.41
CA THR A 68 6.93 7.13 8.04
C THR A 68 6.46 6.29 9.22
N LEU A 69 5.13 6.19 9.36
CA LEU A 69 4.45 5.32 10.31
C LEU A 69 3.53 4.36 9.56
N GLY A 70 3.28 3.22 10.19
CA GLY A 70 2.50 2.14 9.60
C GLY A 70 3.23 1.44 8.46
N GLN A 71 2.56 0.50 7.80
CA GLN A 71 3.15 -0.29 6.73
C GLN A 71 2.84 0.31 5.35
N GLY A 72 3.72 0.06 4.37
CA GLY A 72 3.59 0.53 2.99
C GLY A 72 4.02 1.97 2.76
N SER A 73 4.16 2.79 3.82
CA SER A 73 4.54 4.20 3.70
C SER A 73 6.01 4.37 3.32
N ALA A 74 6.90 3.67 4.03
CA ALA A 74 8.34 3.68 3.74
C ALA A 74 8.63 3.09 2.35
N GLU A 75 8.01 1.96 2.03
CA GLU A 75 8.16 1.25 0.76
C GLU A 75 7.78 2.14 -0.42
N THR A 76 6.67 2.84 -0.30
CA THR A 76 6.19 3.75 -1.36
C THR A 76 7.10 4.97 -1.49
N ALA A 77 7.51 5.59 -0.37
CA ALA A 77 8.43 6.73 -0.40
C ALA A 77 9.77 6.34 -1.07
N ILE A 78 10.36 5.20 -0.69
CA ILE A 78 11.60 4.67 -1.28
C ILE A 78 11.43 4.43 -2.79
N ALA A 79 10.32 3.80 -3.21
CA ALA A 79 10.05 3.55 -4.63
C ALA A 79 9.87 4.84 -5.44
N LEU A 80 9.47 5.93 -4.79
CA LEU A 80 9.38 7.26 -5.39
C LEU A 80 10.73 8.03 -5.36
N GLY A 81 11.78 7.45 -4.78
CA GLY A 81 13.12 8.04 -4.69
C GLY A 81 13.34 8.89 -3.44
N HIS A 82 12.53 8.70 -2.41
CA HIS A 82 12.64 9.40 -1.13
C HIS A 82 12.90 8.40 -0.01
N THR A 83 14.17 8.18 0.33
CA THR A 83 14.52 7.36 1.50
C THR A 83 14.14 8.12 2.78
N PRO A 84 13.26 7.57 3.64
CA PRO A 84 12.87 8.22 4.89
C PRO A 84 14.06 8.41 5.82
N VAL A 85 14.06 9.48 6.61
CA VAL A 85 15.04 9.67 7.70
C VAL A 85 14.69 8.85 8.93
N GLY A 86 13.41 8.48 9.08
CA GLY A 86 12.93 7.64 10.16
C GLY A 86 11.77 6.75 9.74
N VAL A 87 11.72 5.55 10.32
CA VAL A 87 10.67 4.55 10.11
C VAL A 87 10.22 3.98 11.45
N GLU A 88 8.94 3.68 11.57
CA GLU A 88 8.42 2.90 12.68
C GLU A 88 9.05 1.50 12.68
N GLU A 89 9.53 1.03 13.86
CA GLU A 89 10.05 -0.32 13.99
C GLU A 89 8.94 -1.36 13.82
N TYR A 90 9.27 -2.47 13.16
CA TYR A 90 8.34 -3.57 12.96
C TYR A 90 9.01 -4.91 13.28
N ALA A 91 9.23 -5.13 14.59
CA ALA A 91 10.02 -6.26 15.09
C ALA A 91 9.52 -7.63 14.60
N TRP A 92 8.20 -7.82 14.46
CA TRP A 92 7.61 -9.09 14.05
C TRP A 92 8.01 -9.51 12.63
N GLY A 93 8.10 -8.58 11.68
CA GLY A 93 8.45 -8.84 10.27
C GLY A 93 9.92 -8.62 9.95
N SER A 94 10.70 -8.07 10.88
CA SER A 94 12.12 -7.75 10.69
C SER A 94 12.99 -8.99 10.75
N ASP A 95 14.10 -8.96 10.02
CA ASP A 95 15.15 -9.97 10.12
C ASP A 95 16.16 -9.62 11.25
N LYS A 96 17.27 -10.36 11.29
CA LYS A 96 18.34 -10.16 12.28
C LYS A 96 18.98 -8.76 12.27
N SER A 97 18.76 -7.97 11.21
CA SER A 97 19.22 -6.59 11.13
C SER A 97 18.31 -5.60 11.87
N GLY A 98 17.15 -6.04 12.33
CA GLY A 98 16.11 -5.21 12.91
C GLY A 98 15.24 -4.50 11.88
N TYR A 99 15.52 -4.64 10.58
CA TYR A 99 14.74 -4.02 9.50
C TYR A 99 13.91 -5.04 8.73
N LEU A 100 12.84 -4.57 8.11
CA LEU A 100 12.14 -5.31 7.07
C LEU A 100 13.11 -5.54 5.89
N PRO A 101 13.32 -6.80 5.45
CA PRO A 101 14.37 -7.11 4.47
C PRO A 101 14.28 -6.30 3.17
N TRP A 102 13.08 -6.11 2.63
CA TRP A 102 12.88 -5.36 1.38
C TRP A 102 13.18 -3.87 1.53
N ILE A 103 12.92 -3.26 2.69
CA ILE A 103 13.30 -1.87 2.98
C ILE A 103 14.82 -1.75 3.05
N ARG A 104 15.46 -2.60 3.87
CA ARG A 104 16.93 -2.61 3.99
C ARG A 104 17.61 -2.76 2.64
N ASP A 105 17.15 -3.71 1.82
CA ASP A 105 17.78 -4.04 0.55
C ASP A 105 17.55 -2.92 -0.49
N ALA A 106 16.38 -2.31 -0.51
CA ALA A 106 16.08 -1.15 -1.36
C ALA A 106 16.93 0.07 -0.99
N VAL A 107 17.06 0.37 0.31
CA VAL A 107 17.89 1.49 0.80
C VAL A 107 19.38 1.23 0.52
N LYS A 108 19.88 0.01 0.73
CA LYS A 108 21.25 -0.34 0.35
C LYS A 108 21.51 -0.17 -1.14
N LYS A 109 20.53 -0.51 -1.97
CA LYS A 109 20.64 -0.36 -3.43
C LYS A 109 20.68 1.10 -3.87
N SER A 110 19.98 2.01 -3.18
CA SER A 110 20.04 3.45 -3.46
C SER A 110 21.36 4.10 -3.00
N GLY A 111 22.09 3.45 -2.09
CA GLY A 111 23.30 4.00 -1.48
C GLY A 111 23.03 4.98 -0.33
N ASP A 112 21.78 5.12 0.08
CA ASP A 112 21.40 5.99 1.18
C ASP A 112 21.70 5.35 2.55
N PRO A 113 21.79 6.14 3.62
CA PRO A 113 21.83 5.62 4.98
C PRO A 113 20.49 4.95 5.34
N LEU A 114 20.55 3.88 6.13
CA LEU A 114 19.34 3.26 6.67
C LEU A 114 18.58 4.26 7.56
N PRO A 115 17.24 4.33 7.45
CA PRO A 115 16.41 5.18 8.30
C PRO A 115 16.62 4.88 9.79
N LYS A 116 16.59 5.87 10.66
CA LYS A 116 16.53 5.59 12.09
C LYS A 116 15.18 4.94 12.44
N GLN A 117 15.20 3.95 13.33
CA GLN A 117 13.99 3.31 13.82
C GLN A 117 13.52 3.96 15.12
N PHE A 118 12.21 4.04 15.30
CA PHE A 118 11.56 4.52 16.53
C PHE A 118 10.34 3.65 16.87
N LYS A 119 9.96 3.63 18.13
CA LYS A 119 8.79 2.90 18.59
C LYS A 119 7.51 3.57 18.11
N GLY A 120 6.57 2.75 17.66
CA GLY A 120 5.24 3.17 17.23
C GLY A 120 4.12 2.57 18.09
N GLY A 121 2.90 2.51 17.54
CA GLY A 121 1.71 2.02 18.21
C GLY A 121 1.35 2.86 19.44
N ASP A 122 0.91 2.21 20.52
CA ASP A 122 0.51 2.90 21.77
C ASP A 122 1.66 3.65 22.45
N GLN A 123 2.90 3.25 22.18
CA GLN A 123 4.13 3.84 22.74
C GLN A 123 4.88 4.69 21.72
N LEU A 124 4.15 5.44 20.87
CA LEU A 124 4.74 6.29 19.84
C LEU A 124 5.76 7.26 20.43
N ASP A 125 7.02 7.11 20.00
CA ASP A 125 8.16 7.92 20.45
C ASP A 125 8.23 9.24 19.67
N THR A 126 7.48 10.23 20.13
CA THR A 126 7.44 11.58 19.51
C THR A 126 8.74 12.35 19.70
N ASP A 127 9.53 12.04 20.72
CA ASP A 127 10.81 12.69 20.97
C ASP A 127 11.83 12.24 19.91
N ALA A 128 11.93 10.93 19.67
CA ALA A 128 12.76 10.39 18.60
C ALA A 128 12.36 10.94 17.22
N ILE A 129 11.06 11.12 16.95
CA ILE A 129 10.58 11.73 15.71
C ILE A 129 11.00 13.19 15.61
N THR A 130 10.89 13.96 16.71
CA THR A 130 11.28 15.37 16.77
C THR A 130 12.77 15.55 16.52
N GLU A 131 13.63 14.69 17.09
CA GLU A 131 15.09 14.72 16.85
C GLU A 131 15.45 14.49 15.38
N LEU A 132 14.61 13.78 14.63
CA LEU A 132 14.79 13.58 13.19
C LEU A 132 14.49 14.84 12.38
N ALA A 133 13.91 15.87 12.99
CA ALA A 133 13.53 17.15 12.35
C ALA A 133 12.85 16.92 10.98
N PRO A 134 11.74 16.18 10.91
CA PRO A 134 11.05 15.90 9.66
C PRO A 134 10.40 17.15 9.08
N ASP A 135 10.23 17.19 7.77
CA ASP A 135 9.42 18.19 7.07
C ASP A 135 8.13 17.59 6.48
N LEU A 136 7.96 16.25 6.64
CA LEU A 136 6.74 15.51 6.32
C LEU A 136 6.68 14.23 7.16
N ILE A 137 5.48 13.92 7.68
CA ILE A 137 5.17 12.65 8.33
C ILE A 137 4.09 11.95 7.53
N LEU A 138 4.34 10.69 7.11
CA LEU A 138 3.44 9.87 6.33
C LEU A 138 2.90 8.71 7.18
N ALA A 139 1.59 8.70 7.39
CA ALA A 139 0.87 7.68 8.16
C ALA A 139 -0.48 7.27 7.51
N PRO A 140 -0.61 7.19 6.17
CA PRO A 140 -1.89 6.96 5.50
C PRO A 140 -2.47 5.54 5.71
N TRP A 141 -1.67 4.57 6.11
CA TRP A 141 -2.11 3.26 6.58
C TRP A 141 -1.49 3.00 7.95
N SER A 142 -2.12 3.52 8.98
CA SER A 142 -1.65 3.44 10.36
C SER A 142 -2.84 3.40 11.32
N GLY A 143 -2.56 3.14 12.60
CA GLY A 143 -3.52 3.21 13.71
C GLY A 143 -3.33 4.44 14.60
N ILE A 144 -2.68 5.51 14.12
CA ILE A 144 -2.48 6.70 14.94
C ILE A 144 -3.80 7.25 15.44
N THR A 145 -3.86 7.55 16.73
CA THR A 145 -5.03 8.16 17.37
C THR A 145 -5.08 9.67 17.10
N ALA A 146 -6.23 10.29 17.33
CA ALA A 146 -6.36 11.76 17.23
C ALA A 146 -5.34 12.49 18.14
N LYS A 147 -5.12 11.97 19.36
CA LYS A 147 -4.10 12.53 20.27
C LYS A 147 -2.70 12.45 19.70
N GLN A 148 -2.31 11.32 19.12
CA GLN A 148 -1.02 11.14 18.47
C GLN A 148 -0.89 12.05 17.24
N TYR A 149 -1.95 12.15 16.43
CA TYR A 149 -1.98 13.05 15.28
C TYR A 149 -1.75 14.51 15.70
N ASP A 150 -2.38 14.97 16.80
CA ASP A 150 -2.18 16.32 17.32
C ASP A 150 -0.72 16.61 17.69
N LEU A 151 -0.03 15.63 18.31
CA LEU A 151 1.41 15.75 18.60
C LEU A 151 2.25 15.76 17.31
N LEU A 152 1.96 14.89 16.38
CA LEU A 152 2.73 14.76 15.14
C LEU A 152 2.58 15.97 14.22
N LYS A 153 1.38 16.57 14.10
CA LYS A 153 1.15 17.76 13.26
C LYS A 153 1.89 19.01 13.78
N ASP A 154 2.18 19.06 15.09
CA ASP A 154 2.96 20.14 15.69
C ASP A 154 4.46 20.00 15.36
N ILE A 155 4.93 18.80 15.02
CA ILE A 155 6.31 18.54 14.57
C ILE A 155 6.44 18.85 13.07
N ALA A 156 5.55 18.28 12.23
CA ALA A 156 5.57 18.48 10.78
C ALA A 156 4.19 18.20 10.15
N PRO A 157 3.92 18.68 8.91
CA PRO A 157 2.73 18.29 8.17
C PRO A 157 2.56 16.77 8.19
N THR A 158 1.42 16.28 8.72
CA THR A 158 1.17 14.86 8.95
C THR A 158 0.01 14.38 8.10
N VAL A 159 0.28 13.43 7.20
CA VAL A 159 -0.72 12.78 6.34
C VAL A 159 -1.18 11.50 7.02
N ALA A 160 -2.39 11.52 7.59
CA ALA A 160 -3.02 10.36 8.22
C ALA A 160 -3.90 9.57 7.23
N TYR A 161 -4.58 8.54 7.72
CA TYR A 161 -5.52 7.73 6.94
C TYR A 161 -6.75 8.56 6.50
N PRO A 162 -7.32 8.28 5.29
CA PRO A 162 -8.41 9.09 4.74
C PRO A 162 -9.73 8.95 5.52
N ASP A 163 -10.06 7.73 5.98
CA ASP A 163 -11.35 7.44 6.60
C ASP A 163 -11.20 6.76 7.97
N LYS A 164 -10.70 5.53 8.01
CA LYS A 164 -10.54 4.72 9.23
C LYS A 164 -9.11 4.23 9.37
N ALA A 165 -8.66 4.07 10.61
CA ALA A 165 -7.40 3.42 10.92
C ALA A 165 -7.31 2.03 10.26
N TRP A 166 -6.15 1.68 9.73
CA TRP A 166 -5.82 0.38 9.11
C TRP A 166 -6.67 -0.02 7.89
N SER A 167 -7.47 0.88 7.30
CA SER A 167 -8.42 0.56 6.23
C SER A 167 -8.11 1.19 4.88
N THR A 168 -7.02 1.93 4.75
CA THR A 168 -6.64 2.57 3.48
C THR A 168 -6.26 1.52 2.45
N ARG A 169 -6.89 1.58 1.29
CA ARG A 169 -6.54 0.69 0.18
C ARG A 169 -5.12 0.95 -0.28
N TRP A 170 -4.42 -0.08 -0.71
CA TRP A 170 -3.01 0.00 -1.12
C TRP A 170 -2.76 1.00 -2.26
N ASP A 171 -3.65 1.03 -3.28
CA ASP A 171 -3.54 1.98 -4.39
C ASP A 171 -3.83 3.43 -3.99
N GLN A 172 -4.76 3.64 -3.06
CA GLN A 172 -5.04 4.93 -2.46
C GLN A 172 -3.86 5.41 -1.61
N GLN A 173 -3.24 4.52 -0.84
CA GLN A 173 -2.04 4.82 -0.06
C GLN A 173 -0.89 5.30 -0.97
N ILE A 174 -0.60 4.57 -2.05
CA ILE A 174 0.44 4.95 -3.02
C ILE A 174 0.14 6.32 -3.64
N ASN A 175 -1.10 6.55 -4.08
CA ASN A 175 -1.50 7.84 -4.66
C ASN A 175 -1.38 8.99 -3.66
N THR A 176 -1.77 8.78 -2.41
CA THR A 176 -1.68 9.77 -1.33
C THR A 176 -0.23 10.15 -1.07
N ILE A 177 0.66 9.16 -0.94
CA ILE A 177 2.10 9.40 -0.71
C ILE A 177 2.73 10.08 -1.93
N ALA A 178 2.44 9.60 -3.14
CA ALA A 178 2.96 10.21 -4.36
C ALA A 178 2.53 11.68 -4.52
N LYS A 179 1.28 12.00 -4.17
CA LYS A 179 0.79 13.37 -4.11
C LYS A 179 1.54 14.18 -3.04
N ALA A 180 1.78 13.61 -1.86
CA ALA A 180 2.47 14.28 -0.77
C ALA A 180 3.91 14.65 -1.11
N VAL A 181 4.59 13.85 -1.92
CA VAL A 181 5.97 14.11 -2.40
C VAL A 181 6.02 14.80 -3.76
N GLY A 182 4.88 15.26 -4.30
CA GLY A 182 4.82 16.01 -5.57
C GLY A 182 5.00 15.16 -6.83
N GLN A 183 4.82 13.84 -6.76
CA GLN A 183 5.06 12.90 -7.86
C GLN A 183 3.82 12.04 -8.23
N PRO A 184 2.62 12.62 -8.44
CA PRO A 184 1.40 11.84 -8.64
C PRO A 184 1.45 10.94 -9.89
N ALA A 185 2.13 11.36 -10.96
CA ALA A 185 2.31 10.55 -12.16
C ALA A 185 3.10 9.26 -11.87
N LYS A 186 4.21 9.36 -11.12
CA LYS A 186 4.98 8.17 -10.70
C LYS A 186 4.16 7.24 -9.79
N GLY A 187 3.31 7.78 -8.91
CA GLY A 187 2.39 6.95 -8.11
C GLY A 187 1.48 6.11 -9.00
N THR A 188 0.91 6.71 -10.05
CA THR A 188 0.11 5.99 -11.04
C THR A 188 0.92 4.90 -11.76
N GLU A 189 2.17 5.18 -12.12
CA GLU A 189 3.07 4.20 -12.74
C GLU A 189 3.39 3.03 -11.81
N LEU A 190 3.66 3.30 -10.53
CA LEU A 190 3.88 2.24 -9.52
C LEU A 190 2.67 1.32 -9.38
N ILE A 191 1.46 1.88 -9.28
CA ILE A 191 0.21 1.11 -9.22
C ILE A 191 0.05 0.25 -10.47
N LYS A 192 0.30 0.81 -11.64
CA LYS A 192 0.23 0.09 -12.93
C LYS A 192 1.24 -1.05 -13.00
N GLY A 193 2.46 -0.80 -12.51
CA GLY A 193 3.52 -1.81 -12.42
C GLY A 193 3.14 -2.97 -11.50
N ILE A 194 2.61 -2.69 -10.31
CA ILE A 194 2.13 -3.70 -9.37
C ILE A 194 1.00 -4.53 -10.00
N LYS A 195 -0.02 -3.87 -10.55
CA LYS A 195 -1.14 -4.56 -11.22
C LYS A 195 -0.66 -5.45 -12.36
N LYS A 196 0.33 -4.98 -13.13
CA LYS A 196 0.92 -5.77 -14.21
C LYS A 196 1.64 -7.01 -13.68
N GLN A 197 2.48 -6.89 -12.66
CA GLN A 197 3.18 -8.04 -12.06
C GLN A 197 2.19 -9.11 -11.57
N LEU A 198 1.14 -8.70 -10.86
CA LEU A 198 0.12 -9.61 -10.37
C LEU A 198 -0.68 -10.26 -11.51
N SER A 199 -1.04 -9.50 -12.54
CA SER A 199 -1.77 -10.04 -13.70
C SER A 199 -0.92 -10.97 -14.55
N ASP A 200 0.37 -10.70 -14.71
CA ASP A 200 1.31 -11.58 -15.43
C ASP A 200 1.46 -12.91 -14.69
N ALA A 201 1.55 -12.87 -13.36
CA ALA A 201 1.58 -14.07 -12.53
C ALA A 201 0.26 -14.88 -12.64
N ALA A 202 -0.88 -14.21 -12.60
CA ALA A 202 -2.18 -14.87 -12.81
C ALA A 202 -2.30 -15.50 -14.20
N ALA A 203 -1.80 -14.84 -15.24
CA ALA A 203 -1.81 -15.37 -16.61
C ALA A 203 -0.90 -16.60 -16.76
N ALA A 204 0.22 -16.65 -16.01
CA ALA A 204 1.12 -17.81 -15.99
C ALA A 204 0.50 -19.04 -15.28
N HIS A 205 -0.52 -18.83 -14.44
CA HIS A 205 -1.21 -19.88 -13.66
C HIS A 205 -2.72 -19.94 -13.97
N PRO A 206 -3.13 -20.28 -15.22
CA PRO A 206 -4.52 -20.15 -15.66
C PRO A 206 -5.50 -21.08 -14.94
N ASN A 207 -5.01 -22.11 -14.25
CA ASN A 207 -5.81 -23.01 -13.41
C ASN A 207 -6.29 -22.35 -12.11
N TYR A 208 -5.63 -21.30 -11.61
CA TYR A 208 -6.00 -20.62 -10.37
C TYR A 208 -7.45 -20.08 -10.39
N LYS A 209 -7.95 -19.66 -11.56
CA LYS A 209 -9.33 -19.18 -11.71
C LYS A 209 -10.41 -20.20 -11.34
N ASN A 210 -10.05 -21.47 -11.21
CA ASN A 210 -10.94 -22.58 -10.83
C ASN A 210 -10.79 -22.98 -9.36
N VAL A 211 -9.97 -22.28 -8.60
CA VAL A 211 -9.66 -22.56 -7.20
C VAL A 211 -10.35 -21.57 -6.29
N THR A 212 -11.12 -22.09 -5.34
CA THR A 212 -11.67 -21.29 -4.24
C THR A 212 -10.76 -21.32 -3.02
N PHE A 213 -10.68 -20.21 -2.30
CA PHE A 213 -9.88 -20.14 -1.09
C PHE A 213 -10.55 -19.34 0.03
N SER A 214 -10.15 -19.64 1.26
CA SER A 214 -10.34 -18.79 2.43
C SER A 214 -8.98 -18.45 3.04
N TYR A 215 -8.79 -17.21 3.43
CA TYR A 215 -7.61 -16.79 4.18
C TYR A 215 -7.97 -16.71 5.66
N ILE A 216 -7.38 -17.59 6.47
CA ILE A 216 -7.70 -17.76 7.88
C ILE A 216 -6.52 -17.37 8.77
N TYR A 217 -6.79 -17.10 10.03
CA TYR A 217 -5.79 -17.00 11.08
C TYR A 217 -6.29 -17.63 12.37
N THR A 218 -5.34 -17.98 13.22
CA THR A 218 -5.60 -18.50 14.54
C THR A 218 -4.68 -17.81 15.53
N SER A 219 -5.22 -17.28 16.61
CA SER A 219 -4.47 -16.62 17.69
C SER A 219 -4.25 -17.52 18.90
N GLY A 220 -4.59 -18.81 18.80
CA GLY A 220 -4.47 -19.81 19.83
C GLY A 220 -5.55 -20.88 19.72
N PRO A 221 -5.53 -21.89 20.63
CA PRO A 221 -6.51 -22.97 20.65
C PRO A 221 -7.96 -22.47 20.68
N GLY A 222 -8.81 -23.07 19.87
CA GLY A 222 -10.23 -22.72 19.76
C GLY A 222 -10.54 -21.45 18.97
N THR A 223 -9.54 -20.70 18.53
CA THR A 223 -9.76 -19.49 17.72
C THR A 223 -9.71 -19.81 16.22
N LEU A 224 -10.56 -19.15 15.46
CA LEU A 224 -10.54 -19.16 13.99
C LEU A 224 -11.09 -17.84 13.49
N GLY A 225 -10.23 -17.07 12.84
CA GLY A 225 -10.63 -15.86 12.13
C GLY A 225 -10.52 -16.07 10.61
N VAL A 226 -11.35 -15.33 9.86
CA VAL A 226 -11.36 -15.35 8.41
C VAL A 226 -11.25 -13.91 7.93
N PHE A 227 -10.24 -13.61 7.09
CA PHE A 227 -10.09 -12.28 6.52
C PHE A 227 -11.13 -11.99 5.46
N LYS A 228 -11.60 -10.74 5.42
CA LYS A 228 -12.61 -10.27 4.47
C LYS A 228 -12.01 -10.09 3.07
N PRO A 229 -12.87 -10.11 2.00
CA PRO A 229 -12.39 -10.04 0.62
C PRO A 229 -11.64 -8.76 0.22
N ASP A 230 -11.79 -7.69 0.96
CA ASP A 230 -11.15 -6.38 0.76
C ASP A 230 -9.88 -6.17 1.61
N GLU A 231 -9.54 -7.14 2.47
CA GLU A 231 -8.27 -7.12 3.20
C GLU A 231 -7.10 -7.41 2.26
N GLN A 232 -5.96 -6.69 2.44
CA GLN A 232 -4.88 -6.68 1.45
C GLN A 232 -4.27 -8.05 1.13
N ARG A 233 -4.13 -8.95 2.11
CA ARG A 233 -3.62 -10.32 1.87
C ARG A 233 -4.59 -11.17 1.05
N VAL A 234 -5.88 -10.96 1.24
CA VAL A 234 -6.92 -11.61 0.42
C VAL A 234 -6.92 -11.01 -0.99
N GLU A 235 -6.79 -9.68 -1.10
CA GLU A 235 -6.70 -9.00 -2.39
C GLU A 235 -5.45 -9.43 -3.17
N MET A 236 -4.31 -9.67 -2.50
CA MET A 236 -3.11 -10.23 -3.11
C MET A 236 -3.41 -11.57 -3.79
N VAL A 237 -4.00 -12.52 -3.06
CA VAL A 237 -4.34 -13.86 -3.59
C VAL A 237 -5.38 -13.80 -4.71
N LYS A 238 -6.40 -12.94 -4.57
CA LYS A 238 -7.38 -12.66 -5.65
C LYS A 238 -6.70 -12.15 -6.91
N SER A 239 -5.75 -11.24 -6.75
CA SER A 239 -5.01 -10.65 -7.87
C SER A 239 -4.13 -11.66 -8.60
N LEU A 240 -3.78 -12.77 -7.97
CA LEU A 240 -3.12 -13.92 -8.58
C LEU A 240 -4.10 -14.87 -9.29
N GLY A 241 -5.41 -14.59 -9.25
CA GLY A 241 -6.43 -15.31 -10.03
C GLY A 241 -7.31 -16.27 -9.23
N LEU A 242 -7.04 -16.54 -7.95
CA LEU A 242 -7.89 -17.40 -7.13
C LEU A 242 -9.19 -16.65 -6.75
N LYS A 243 -10.21 -17.42 -6.38
CA LYS A 243 -11.53 -16.89 -5.99
C LYS A 243 -11.74 -17.06 -4.49
N VAL A 244 -12.15 -16.00 -3.81
CA VAL A 244 -12.60 -16.13 -2.41
C VAL A 244 -13.80 -17.07 -2.35
N ASP A 245 -13.82 -17.97 -1.37
CA ASP A 245 -14.99 -18.81 -1.11
C ASP A 245 -16.19 -17.91 -0.76
N PRO A 246 -17.33 -18.01 -1.47
CA PRO A 246 -18.50 -17.16 -1.21
C PRO A 246 -19.01 -17.21 0.23
N VAL A 247 -18.72 -18.27 0.97
CA VAL A 247 -19.10 -18.36 2.39
C VAL A 247 -18.52 -17.24 3.23
N VAL A 248 -17.35 -16.69 2.84
CA VAL A 248 -16.68 -15.61 3.58
C VAL A 248 -17.53 -14.35 3.66
N ASP A 249 -18.34 -14.08 2.63
CA ASP A 249 -19.25 -12.91 2.62
C ASP A 249 -20.40 -13.05 3.63
N THR A 250 -20.71 -14.28 4.04
CA THR A 250 -21.80 -14.54 5.01
C THR A 250 -21.38 -14.27 6.47
N PHE A 251 -20.09 -14.17 6.75
CA PHE A 251 -19.61 -13.93 8.10
C PHE A 251 -19.67 -12.44 8.45
N LYS A 252 -20.18 -12.15 9.66
CA LYS A 252 -20.19 -10.77 10.17
C LYS A 252 -18.76 -10.33 10.48
N GLU A 253 -18.39 -9.15 9.98
CA GLU A 253 -17.09 -8.55 10.30
C GLU A 253 -16.99 -8.25 11.80
N THR A 254 -15.85 -8.53 12.39
CA THR A 254 -15.52 -8.15 13.76
C THR A 254 -15.09 -6.68 13.78
N ASP A 255 -15.75 -5.87 14.60
CA ASP A 255 -15.52 -4.43 14.66
C ASP A 255 -14.03 -4.08 14.84
N GLY A 256 -13.56 -3.15 14.02
CA GLY A 256 -12.17 -2.68 14.05
C GLY A 256 -11.15 -3.61 13.38
N THR A 257 -11.61 -4.66 12.67
CA THR A 257 -10.73 -5.59 11.94
C THR A 257 -11.31 -5.82 10.54
N ALA A 258 -10.49 -6.06 9.55
CA ALA A 258 -10.95 -6.51 8.23
C ALA A 258 -11.09 -8.04 8.21
N SER A 259 -11.70 -8.62 9.25
CA SER A 259 -11.85 -10.06 9.45
C SER A 259 -13.11 -10.41 10.23
N SER A 260 -13.44 -11.67 10.25
CA SER A 260 -14.55 -12.24 11.04
C SER A 260 -14.00 -13.29 11.99
N LEU A 261 -14.13 -13.08 13.29
CA LEU A 261 -13.79 -14.10 14.29
C LEU A 261 -14.98 -15.06 14.40
N ILE A 262 -14.84 -16.26 13.86
CA ILE A 262 -15.94 -17.22 13.79
C ILE A 262 -15.83 -18.35 14.81
N GLY A 263 -14.67 -18.54 15.44
CA GLY A 263 -14.38 -19.66 16.34
C GLY A 263 -14.12 -20.97 15.58
N LEU A 264 -13.28 -21.82 16.17
CA LEU A 264 -12.87 -23.08 15.55
C LEU A 264 -14.02 -24.10 15.43
N GLU A 265 -15.03 -24.00 16.28
CA GLU A 265 -16.26 -24.81 16.22
C GLU A 265 -17.05 -24.60 14.93
N ASN A 266 -16.79 -23.51 14.20
CA ASN A 266 -17.41 -23.21 12.89
C ASN A 266 -16.48 -23.49 11.70
N ALA A 267 -15.39 -24.25 11.89
CA ALA A 267 -14.44 -24.57 10.84
C ALA A 267 -15.07 -25.33 9.65
N ASP A 268 -16.14 -26.09 9.90
CA ASP A 268 -16.89 -26.83 8.89
C ASP A 268 -17.54 -25.93 7.82
N LYS A 269 -17.83 -24.68 8.15
CA LYS A 269 -18.33 -23.68 7.19
C LYS A 269 -17.35 -23.42 6.03
N LEU A 270 -16.04 -23.66 6.25
CA LEU A 270 -14.99 -23.50 5.25
C LEU A 270 -14.70 -24.78 4.44
N ASN A 271 -15.48 -25.83 4.58
CA ASN A 271 -15.26 -27.13 3.93
C ASN A 271 -15.33 -27.10 2.39
N LYS A 272 -15.85 -26.02 1.80
CA LYS A 272 -15.93 -25.83 0.35
C LYS A 272 -14.72 -25.08 -0.22
N SER A 273 -13.87 -24.51 0.62
CA SER A 273 -12.62 -23.90 0.16
C SER A 273 -11.67 -24.99 -0.35
N ASP A 274 -11.23 -24.87 -1.59
CA ASP A 274 -10.27 -25.79 -2.20
C ASP A 274 -8.91 -25.69 -1.52
N VAL A 275 -8.50 -24.45 -1.20
CA VAL A 275 -7.22 -24.11 -0.57
C VAL A 275 -7.46 -23.19 0.63
N LEU A 276 -6.72 -23.42 1.71
CA LEU A 276 -6.64 -22.49 2.84
C LEU A 276 -5.32 -21.76 2.83
N PHE A 277 -5.37 -20.46 3.10
CA PHE A 277 -4.21 -19.63 3.37
C PHE A 277 -4.16 -19.31 4.85
N THR A 278 -2.97 -19.38 5.45
CA THR A 278 -2.77 -19.07 6.87
C THR A 278 -1.32 -18.71 7.16
N PHE A 279 -1.06 -18.31 8.39
CA PHE A 279 0.29 -18.09 8.90
C PHE A 279 0.34 -18.46 10.37
N TYR A 280 1.56 -18.66 10.86
CA TYR A 280 1.81 -18.98 12.25
C TYR A 280 2.92 -18.07 12.79
N SER A 281 2.85 -17.71 14.08
CA SER A 281 3.89 -16.90 14.72
C SER A 281 5.24 -17.63 14.81
N ASP A 282 5.18 -18.96 14.95
CA ASP A 282 6.31 -19.86 15.06
C ASP A 282 5.90 -21.32 14.85
N ASP A 283 6.87 -22.21 14.74
CA ASP A 283 6.64 -23.63 14.50
C ASP A 283 5.96 -24.35 15.67
N LYS A 284 6.11 -23.88 16.89
CA LYS A 284 5.42 -24.43 18.06
C LYS A 284 3.93 -24.14 17.99
N THR A 285 3.58 -22.88 17.74
CA THR A 285 2.19 -22.45 17.52
C THR A 285 1.55 -23.22 16.37
N ARG A 286 2.29 -23.40 15.27
CA ARG A 286 1.84 -24.22 14.14
C ARG A 286 1.47 -25.63 14.56
N GLN A 287 2.35 -26.33 15.30
CA GLN A 287 2.10 -27.70 15.77
C GLN A 287 0.91 -27.77 16.72
N GLU A 288 0.70 -26.79 17.59
CA GLU A 288 -0.44 -26.72 18.49
C GLU A 288 -1.77 -26.54 17.73
N ILE A 289 -1.78 -25.72 16.70
CA ILE A 289 -2.97 -25.47 15.88
C ILE A 289 -3.28 -26.70 15.01
N GLU A 290 -2.29 -27.26 14.34
CA GLU A 290 -2.46 -28.42 13.44
C GLU A 290 -2.93 -29.69 14.19
N LYS A 291 -2.66 -29.81 15.50
CA LYS A 291 -3.14 -30.91 16.35
C LYS A 291 -4.61 -30.79 16.77
N GLN A 292 -5.24 -29.62 16.62
CA GLN A 292 -6.63 -29.44 17.01
C GLN A 292 -7.56 -30.24 16.06
N SER A 293 -8.40 -31.11 16.62
CA SER A 293 -9.22 -32.06 15.85
C SER A 293 -10.13 -31.38 14.82
N LEU A 294 -10.73 -30.25 15.17
CA LEU A 294 -11.61 -29.50 14.25
C LEU A 294 -10.81 -28.87 13.11
N TYR A 295 -9.62 -28.33 13.37
CA TYR A 295 -8.71 -27.82 12.34
C TYR A 295 -8.26 -28.96 11.41
N ALA A 296 -7.75 -30.05 11.97
CA ALA A 296 -7.30 -31.21 11.23
C ALA A 296 -8.42 -31.91 10.43
N ALA A 297 -9.69 -31.74 10.83
CA ALA A 297 -10.84 -32.29 10.14
C ALA A 297 -11.21 -31.56 8.85
N MET A 298 -10.77 -30.30 8.65
CA MET A 298 -11.06 -29.52 7.46
C MET A 298 -10.55 -30.22 6.19
N PRO A 299 -11.34 -30.34 5.10
CA PRO A 299 -10.96 -31.07 3.89
C PRO A 299 -9.66 -30.58 3.26
N ALA A 300 -9.45 -29.26 3.18
CA ALA A 300 -8.22 -28.68 2.65
C ALA A 300 -6.99 -29.03 3.52
N VAL A 301 -7.13 -29.05 4.85
CA VAL A 301 -6.07 -29.47 5.77
C VAL A 301 -5.73 -30.95 5.59
N LYS A 302 -6.74 -31.83 5.52
CA LYS A 302 -6.54 -33.28 5.30
C LYS A 302 -5.81 -33.56 3.99
N LYS A 303 -6.08 -32.79 2.95
CA LYS A 303 -5.40 -32.91 1.64
C LYS A 303 -3.99 -32.28 1.65
N GLY A 304 -3.65 -31.49 2.67
CA GLY A 304 -2.46 -30.65 2.71
C GLY A 304 -2.54 -29.48 1.72
N ALA A 305 -3.75 -29.10 1.29
CA ALA A 305 -4.03 -27.97 0.41
C ALA A 305 -4.05 -26.66 1.22
N VAL A 306 -2.95 -26.41 1.92
CA VAL A 306 -2.77 -25.25 2.79
C VAL A 306 -1.51 -24.50 2.37
N VAL A 307 -1.65 -23.21 2.10
CA VAL A 307 -0.55 -22.27 1.95
C VAL A 307 -0.29 -21.65 3.31
N ALA A 308 0.82 -22.00 3.93
CA ALA A 308 1.17 -21.56 5.27
C ALA A 308 2.65 -21.21 5.39
N SER A 309 2.97 -20.26 6.26
CA SER A 309 4.34 -19.90 6.59
C SER A 309 4.47 -19.53 8.07
N SER A 310 5.62 -19.82 8.65
CA SER A 310 6.13 -19.30 9.94
C SER A 310 7.34 -18.37 9.74
N ASP A 311 7.70 -18.03 8.50
CA ASP A 311 8.67 -16.98 8.19
C ASP A 311 7.99 -15.60 8.28
N ASN A 312 8.17 -14.93 9.40
CA ASN A 312 7.48 -13.67 9.71
C ASN A 312 7.77 -12.56 8.69
N SER A 313 8.96 -12.49 8.13
CA SER A 313 9.29 -11.53 7.08
C SER A 313 8.46 -11.82 5.80
N PHE A 314 8.41 -13.08 5.38
CA PHE A 314 7.61 -13.47 4.22
C PHE A 314 6.10 -13.28 4.47
N VAL A 315 5.60 -13.64 5.65
CA VAL A 315 4.19 -13.42 6.03
C VAL A 315 3.84 -11.93 5.97
N THR A 316 4.71 -11.07 6.51
CA THR A 316 4.51 -9.61 6.44
C THR A 316 4.50 -9.12 4.99
N ALA A 317 5.48 -9.53 4.17
CA ALA A 317 5.56 -9.11 2.77
C ALA A 317 4.34 -9.56 1.95
N SER A 318 3.87 -10.80 2.13
CA SER A 318 2.71 -11.34 1.42
C SER A 318 1.36 -10.83 1.94
N SER A 319 1.37 -10.07 3.04
CA SER A 319 0.18 -9.45 3.63
C SER A 319 -0.06 -8.02 3.14
N MET A 320 0.87 -7.44 2.38
CA MET A 320 0.81 -6.05 1.94
C MET A 320 1.07 -5.93 0.45
N ILE A 321 0.26 -5.13 -0.23
CA ILE A 321 0.45 -4.80 -1.65
C ILE A 321 1.13 -3.45 -1.76
N ASN A 322 2.43 -3.43 -2.02
CA ASN A 322 3.18 -2.21 -2.24
C ASN A 322 4.36 -2.44 -3.21
N PRO A 323 5.08 -1.39 -3.65
CA PRO A 323 6.14 -1.52 -4.67
C PRO A 323 7.31 -2.42 -4.29
N LEU A 324 7.58 -2.63 -3.01
CA LEU A 324 8.70 -3.45 -2.55
C LEU A 324 8.27 -4.85 -2.12
N THR A 325 7.09 -4.99 -1.52
CA THR A 325 6.63 -6.29 -1.01
C THR A 325 6.16 -7.22 -2.12
N VAL A 326 5.50 -6.72 -3.16
CA VAL A 326 5.04 -7.57 -4.28
C VAL A 326 6.21 -8.27 -4.96
N PRO A 327 7.26 -7.59 -5.44
CA PRO A 327 8.41 -8.30 -6.05
C PRO A 327 9.16 -9.19 -5.06
N TYR A 328 9.23 -8.83 -3.78
CA TYR A 328 9.90 -9.63 -2.75
C TYR A 328 9.15 -10.95 -2.45
N SER A 329 7.83 -10.93 -2.45
CA SER A 329 7.02 -12.07 -2.01
C SER A 329 6.57 -12.99 -3.14
N ILE A 330 6.35 -12.47 -4.36
CA ILE A 330 5.64 -13.20 -5.42
C ILE A 330 6.36 -14.48 -5.85
N GLU A 331 7.68 -14.43 -6.04
CA GLU A 331 8.49 -15.59 -6.45
C GLU A 331 8.48 -16.73 -5.41
N ARG A 332 8.34 -16.38 -4.14
CA ARG A 332 8.24 -17.34 -3.05
C ARG A 332 6.80 -17.85 -2.86
N TYR A 333 5.83 -17.01 -3.17
CA TYR A 333 4.41 -17.28 -2.94
C TYR A 333 3.84 -18.26 -3.97
N LEU A 334 4.17 -18.06 -5.25
CA LEU A 334 3.65 -18.88 -6.33
C LEU A 334 3.95 -20.39 -6.16
N PRO A 335 5.17 -20.85 -5.83
CA PRO A 335 5.43 -22.27 -5.60
C PRO A 335 4.62 -22.87 -4.43
N LEU A 336 4.33 -22.07 -3.38
CA LEU A 336 3.51 -22.51 -2.26
C LEU A 336 2.04 -22.69 -2.70
N ILE A 337 1.54 -21.76 -3.50
CA ILE A 337 0.18 -21.82 -4.08
C ILE A 337 0.07 -23.02 -5.02
N ASP A 338 1.01 -23.21 -5.94
CA ASP A 338 1.03 -24.36 -6.88
C ASP A 338 1.00 -25.69 -6.13
N GLY A 339 1.80 -25.80 -5.08
CA GLY A 339 1.83 -26.99 -4.22
C GLY A 339 0.48 -27.28 -3.56
N ALA A 340 -0.20 -26.24 -3.04
CA ALA A 340 -1.51 -26.38 -2.41
C ALA A 340 -2.62 -26.68 -3.44
N VAL A 341 -2.61 -25.99 -4.58
CA VAL A 341 -3.56 -26.20 -5.68
C VAL A 341 -3.48 -27.63 -6.22
N LYS A 342 -2.27 -28.14 -6.43
CA LYS A 342 -2.05 -29.55 -6.83
C LYS A 342 -2.62 -30.53 -5.81
N LYS A 343 -2.43 -30.29 -4.51
CA LYS A 343 -2.97 -31.13 -3.44
C LYS A 343 -4.50 -31.03 -3.32
N ALA A 344 -5.08 -29.90 -3.68
CA ALA A 344 -6.52 -29.74 -3.79
C ALA A 344 -7.12 -30.56 -4.95
N GLY A 345 -6.31 -30.99 -5.93
CA GLY A 345 -6.76 -31.71 -7.13
C GLY A 345 -7.22 -30.76 -8.25
N LYS A 346 -6.64 -29.58 -8.34
CA LYS A 346 -7.00 -28.52 -9.30
C LYS A 346 -5.87 -28.23 -10.31
#